data_6de104ba3da3c96c539c39391be4e49f
#
_entry.id   6de104ba3da3c96c539c39391be4e49f
#
_cell.length_a   1.000
_cell.length_b   1.000
_cell.length_c   1.000
_cell.angle_alpha   90.00
_cell.angle_beta   90.00
_cell.angle_gamma   90.00
#
_symmetry.space_group_name_H-M   'P 1'
#
loop_
_entity.id
_entity.type
_entity.pdbx_description
1 polymer ?
#
loop_
_entity_poly.entity_id
_entity_poly.type
_entity_poly.pdbx_seq_one_letter_code
_entity_poly.pdbx_strand_id
1 'polypeptide(L)'
;MQKTPISIGIDLGHSSVKVSVKSANKIALNGATTIFPTVVRNWTKISNEETARKALADTVEVNGKKFFVGVTAQLQGQAENFSGQSRNWIETEQHDALLVAAWIRAQRILAQNDMGDANTFSLVLGLPASYYDEQREPLRKRALALITKIIQPDQKLRVFIESQSRAPLLCVAFDAYGSETGRAGDSESWGVVEIGHYTTDFTFHDRGQEVDGAASSASGAHLVYDRIAASFKAAGYLSDTDTITNAIKTRKIKSFGQEIDVGHMVEPAIQEFSSYIQEEVATRFGEKAQRMDGLIVAGGGAYMVGSDIKANYPNAIVPTNPRFAVAEGYSRFGLLTL
;
A
#
# COMPACT_ATOMS: atom_id res chain seq x y z
N MET A 1 -13.73 -6.96 -31.15
CA MET A 1 -13.15 -7.74 -30.03
C MET A 1 -13.83 -7.30 -28.75
N GLN A 2 -14.19 -8.24 -27.86
CA GLN A 2 -14.74 -7.89 -26.56
C GLN A 2 -13.62 -7.29 -25.71
N LYS A 3 -13.80 -6.04 -25.22
CA LYS A 3 -12.80 -5.35 -24.40
C LYS A 3 -12.63 -6.07 -23.07
N THR A 4 -11.40 -6.24 -22.62
CA THR A 4 -11.08 -6.95 -21.38
C THR A 4 -11.48 -6.14 -20.15
N PRO A 5 -12.30 -6.66 -19.24
CA PRO A 5 -12.59 -6.00 -17.97
C PRO A 5 -11.35 -5.95 -17.07
N ILE A 6 -11.22 -4.86 -16.32
CA ILE A 6 -10.04 -4.54 -15.50
C ILE A 6 -10.45 -4.34 -14.04
N SER A 7 -9.68 -4.93 -13.15
CA SER A 7 -9.75 -4.67 -11.71
C SER A 7 -8.57 -3.80 -11.26
N ILE A 8 -8.86 -2.77 -10.48
CA ILE A 8 -7.89 -1.83 -9.92
C ILE A 8 -8.08 -1.79 -8.40
N GLY A 9 -7.04 -2.22 -7.68
CA GLY A 9 -6.96 -2.09 -6.23
C GLY A 9 -6.08 -0.91 -5.85
N ILE A 10 -6.57 -0.01 -4.99
CA ILE A 10 -5.82 1.16 -4.52
C ILE A 10 -5.78 1.15 -2.99
N ASP A 11 -4.58 1.12 -2.44
CA ASP A 11 -4.29 1.34 -1.03
C ASP A 11 -3.77 2.78 -0.84
N LEU A 12 -4.59 3.66 -0.25
CA LEU A 12 -4.25 5.04 0.08
C LEU A 12 -3.59 5.10 1.47
N GLY A 13 -2.43 4.44 1.59
CA GLY A 13 -1.70 4.36 2.87
C GLY A 13 -1.07 5.69 3.32
N HIS A 14 -0.74 5.80 4.62
CA HIS A 14 -0.21 7.03 5.23
C HIS A 14 1.13 7.50 4.66
N SER A 15 2.03 6.59 4.28
CA SER A 15 3.35 6.94 3.74
C SER A 15 3.41 6.87 2.23
N SER A 16 2.63 6.00 1.62
CA SER A 16 2.61 5.80 0.18
C SER A 16 1.28 5.24 -0.30
N VAL A 17 0.88 5.67 -1.49
CA VAL A 17 -0.23 5.11 -2.24
C VAL A 17 0.28 3.95 -3.07
N LYS A 18 -0.40 2.80 -3.02
CA LYS A 18 -0.07 1.62 -3.81
C LYS A 18 -1.25 1.30 -4.72
N VAL A 19 -0.94 0.93 -5.94
CA VAL A 19 -1.92 0.57 -6.98
C VAL A 19 -1.58 -0.79 -7.53
N SER A 20 -2.58 -1.65 -7.67
CA SER A 20 -2.47 -2.93 -8.37
C SER A 20 -3.54 -3.01 -9.45
N VAL A 21 -3.14 -3.45 -10.65
CA VAL A 21 -4.02 -3.59 -11.81
C VAL A 21 -4.04 -5.04 -12.27
N LYS A 22 -5.21 -5.60 -12.51
CA LYS A 22 -5.39 -6.97 -13.00
C LYS A 22 -6.41 -7.03 -14.12
N SER A 23 -6.16 -7.96 -15.04
CA SER A 23 -7.03 -8.24 -16.18
C SER A 23 -7.88 -9.49 -15.92
N ALA A 24 -9.18 -9.43 -16.21
CA ALA A 24 -10.10 -10.57 -16.06
C ALA A 24 -9.80 -11.73 -17.04
N ASN A 25 -9.12 -11.48 -18.14
CA ASN A 25 -8.82 -12.51 -19.15
C ASN A 25 -7.55 -13.32 -18.84
N LYS A 26 -7.10 -13.35 -17.59
CA LYS A 26 -5.92 -14.08 -17.12
C LYS A 26 -4.62 -13.67 -17.84
N ILE A 27 -4.57 -12.44 -18.35
CA ILE A 27 -3.38 -11.88 -19.00
C ILE A 27 -2.54 -11.23 -17.89
N ALA A 28 -1.28 -11.66 -17.76
CA ALA A 28 -0.33 -11.02 -16.88
C ALA A 28 0.07 -9.66 -17.44
N LEU A 29 -0.05 -8.61 -16.63
CA LEU A 29 0.34 -7.26 -17.00
C LEU A 29 1.79 -6.98 -16.56
N ASN A 30 2.60 -6.46 -17.46
CA ASN A 30 3.93 -5.97 -17.10
C ASN A 30 3.78 -4.70 -16.23
N GLY A 31 4.53 -4.63 -15.13
CA GLY A 31 4.45 -3.49 -14.22
C GLY A 31 3.05 -3.29 -13.61
N ALA A 32 2.35 -4.38 -13.33
CA ALA A 32 0.97 -4.38 -12.81
C ALA A 32 0.77 -3.63 -11.49
N THR A 33 1.86 -3.19 -10.85
CA THR A 33 1.82 -2.42 -9.59
C THR A 33 2.63 -1.14 -9.71
N THR A 34 2.19 -0.10 -9.01
CA THR A 34 2.94 1.15 -8.85
C THR A 34 2.76 1.73 -7.45
N ILE A 35 3.74 2.50 -7.01
CA ILE A 35 3.76 3.15 -5.69
C ILE A 35 4.23 4.59 -5.84
N PHE A 36 3.66 5.49 -5.05
CA PHE A 36 4.13 6.86 -4.94
C PHE A 36 3.87 7.43 -3.54
N PRO A 37 4.64 8.44 -3.10
CA PRO A 37 4.46 9.05 -1.77
C PRO A 37 3.08 9.64 -1.57
N THR A 38 2.53 9.51 -0.35
CA THR A 38 1.26 10.14 0.07
C THR A 38 1.51 11.61 0.40
N VAL A 39 1.93 12.38 -0.60
CA VAL A 39 2.24 13.80 -0.48
C VAL A 39 1.45 14.56 -1.52
N VAL A 40 0.76 15.62 -1.08
CA VAL A 40 -0.03 16.51 -1.94
C VAL A 40 0.34 17.94 -1.65
N ARG A 41 0.44 18.76 -2.68
CA ARG A 41 0.70 20.17 -2.58
C ARG A 41 -0.11 20.96 -3.60
N ASN A 42 -0.52 22.15 -3.26
CA ASN A 42 -1.10 23.07 -4.24
C ASN A 42 -0.14 23.31 -5.38
N TRP A 43 -0.65 23.26 -6.61
CA TRP A 43 0.15 23.56 -7.80
C TRP A 43 0.69 24.99 -7.76
N THR A 44 1.95 25.12 -8.15
CA THR A 44 2.60 26.43 -8.35
C THR A 44 3.34 26.39 -9.69
N LYS A 45 3.52 27.56 -10.31
CA LYS A 45 4.28 27.65 -11.57
C LYS A 45 5.74 27.29 -11.33
N ILE A 46 6.25 26.34 -12.09
CA ILE A 46 7.67 25.98 -12.10
C ILE A 46 8.34 26.76 -13.23
N SER A 47 9.39 27.53 -12.90
CA SER A 47 10.06 28.39 -13.86
C SER A 47 10.95 27.65 -14.86
N ASN A 48 11.53 26.52 -14.45
CA ASN A 48 12.34 25.67 -15.33
C ASN A 48 11.43 24.80 -16.19
N GLU A 49 11.49 24.95 -17.52
CA GLU A 49 10.60 24.27 -18.47
C GLU A 49 10.74 22.73 -18.42
N GLU A 50 11.97 22.21 -18.30
CA GLU A 50 12.18 20.77 -18.23
C GLU A 50 11.59 20.18 -16.96
N THR A 51 11.81 20.84 -15.82
CA THR A 51 11.20 20.46 -14.53
C THR A 51 9.69 20.55 -14.60
N ALA A 52 9.14 21.61 -15.21
CA ALA A 52 7.70 21.78 -15.39
C ALA A 52 7.10 20.65 -16.23
N ARG A 53 7.78 20.25 -17.32
CA ARG A 53 7.36 19.12 -18.17
C ARG A 53 7.36 17.79 -17.41
N LYS A 54 8.39 17.52 -16.61
CA LYS A 54 8.45 16.31 -15.75
C LYS A 54 7.35 16.30 -14.69
N ALA A 55 7.06 17.46 -14.12
CA ALA A 55 6.02 17.63 -13.12
C ALA A 55 4.59 17.37 -13.64
N LEU A 56 4.34 17.46 -14.95
CA LEU A 56 3.03 17.14 -15.54
C LEU A 56 2.58 15.71 -15.23
N ALA A 57 3.52 14.79 -15.10
CA ALA A 57 3.22 13.40 -14.78
C ALA A 57 2.59 13.23 -13.38
N ASP A 58 2.89 14.15 -12.47
CA ASP A 58 2.45 14.16 -11.08
C ASP A 58 1.50 15.35 -10.79
N THR A 59 0.95 15.97 -11.83
CA THR A 59 -0.04 17.04 -11.70
C THR A 59 -1.43 16.47 -11.92
N VAL A 60 -2.33 16.73 -10.98
CA VAL A 60 -3.75 16.35 -11.07
C VAL A 60 -4.64 17.57 -10.87
N GLU A 61 -5.84 17.49 -11.42
CA GLU A 61 -6.88 18.50 -11.22
C GLU A 61 -8.09 17.87 -10.53
N VAL A 62 -8.54 18.51 -9.45
CA VAL A 62 -9.70 18.10 -8.67
C VAL A 62 -10.56 19.33 -8.41
N ASN A 63 -11.83 19.27 -8.81
CA ASN A 63 -12.80 20.35 -8.63
C ASN A 63 -12.29 21.75 -9.07
N GLY A 64 -11.54 21.79 -10.21
CA GLY A 64 -10.99 23.02 -10.79
C GLY A 64 -9.70 23.52 -10.11
N LYS A 65 -9.19 22.82 -9.11
CA LYS A 65 -7.90 23.11 -8.47
C LYS A 65 -6.84 22.13 -8.93
N LYS A 66 -5.62 22.61 -9.17
CA LYS A 66 -4.46 21.79 -9.52
C LYS A 66 -3.59 21.49 -8.32
N PHE A 67 -3.09 20.26 -8.27
CA PHE A 67 -2.21 19.77 -7.23
C PHE A 67 -1.00 19.06 -7.83
N PHE A 68 0.14 19.19 -7.20
CA PHE A 68 1.25 18.25 -7.33
C PHE A 68 1.04 17.10 -6.36
N VAL A 69 1.35 15.87 -6.78
CA VAL A 69 1.25 14.67 -5.96
C VAL A 69 2.54 13.87 -6.00
N GLY A 70 2.77 13.05 -4.98
CA GLY A 70 3.90 12.13 -4.93
C GLY A 70 5.25 12.82 -4.96
N VAL A 71 6.17 12.32 -5.80
CA VAL A 71 7.56 12.79 -5.84
C VAL A 71 7.67 14.26 -6.22
N THR A 72 6.87 14.74 -7.16
CA THR A 72 6.89 16.16 -7.54
C THR A 72 6.46 17.04 -6.36
N ALA A 73 5.44 16.63 -5.58
CA ALA A 73 5.03 17.36 -4.39
C ALA A 73 6.14 17.42 -3.34
N GLN A 74 6.93 16.35 -3.17
CA GLN A 74 8.09 16.34 -2.27
C GLN A 74 9.20 17.29 -2.74
N LEU A 75 9.52 17.27 -4.04
CA LEU A 75 10.63 18.05 -4.60
C LEU A 75 10.34 19.55 -4.68
N GLN A 76 9.08 19.96 -4.86
CA GLN A 76 8.71 21.36 -5.09
C GLN A 76 8.49 22.19 -3.81
N GLY A 77 8.98 21.75 -2.68
CA GLY A 77 9.04 22.53 -1.45
C GLY A 77 8.83 21.74 -0.17
N GLN A 78 8.75 22.45 0.98
CA GLN A 78 8.40 21.82 2.25
C GLN A 78 6.98 21.24 2.12
N ALA A 79 6.91 19.93 1.97
CA ALA A 79 5.64 19.23 1.97
C ALA A 79 5.05 19.36 3.38
N GLU A 80 3.84 19.87 3.47
CA GLU A 80 3.04 19.61 4.65
C GLU A 80 2.86 18.09 4.70
N ASN A 81 3.50 17.45 5.66
CA ASN A 81 3.32 16.04 5.90
C ASN A 81 1.87 15.83 6.30
N PHE A 82 1.08 15.36 5.37
CA PHE A 82 -0.31 15.08 5.61
C PHE A 82 -0.40 13.76 6.36
N SER A 83 -0.75 13.81 7.63
CA SER A 83 -1.13 12.58 8.36
C SER A 83 -2.56 12.23 7.98
N GLY A 84 -2.75 11.20 7.17
CA GLY A 84 -4.06 10.61 6.87
C GLY A 84 -4.76 9.99 8.10
N GLN A 85 -4.35 10.39 9.30
CA GLN A 85 -4.87 9.91 10.59
C GLN A 85 -6.16 10.60 11.03
N SER A 86 -6.60 11.65 10.32
CA SER A 86 -7.86 12.30 10.70
C SER A 86 -9.06 11.43 10.28
N ARG A 87 -10.06 11.33 11.16
CA ARG A 87 -11.32 10.62 10.88
C ARG A 87 -11.97 11.08 9.56
N ASN A 88 -11.79 12.36 9.19
CA ASN A 88 -12.40 12.96 8.00
C ASN A 88 -11.46 12.92 6.77
N TRP A 89 -10.43 12.08 6.79
CA TRP A 89 -9.46 11.95 5.70
C TRP A 89 -10.10 11.78 4.33
N ILE A 90 -11.11 10.90 4.23
CA ILE A 90 -11.81 10.61 2.97
C ILE A 90 -12.56 11.80 2.37
N GLU A 91 -12.76 12.88 3.13
CA GLU A 91 -13.48 14.09 2.71
C GLU A 91 -12.56 15.20 2.21
N THR A 92 -11.25 15.01 2.30
CA THR A 92 -10.27 16.06 1.98
C THR A 92 -9.96 16.13 0.48
N GLU A 93 -9.58 17.33 -0.01
CA GLU A 93 -9.10 17.51 -1.38
C GLU A 93 -7.79 16.74 -1.64
N GLN A 94 -6.99 16.52 -0.61
CA GLN A 94 -5.75 15.74 -0.67
C GLN A 94 -6.04 14.27 -0.96
N HIS A 95 -7.04 13.69 -0.28
CA HIS A 95 -7.49 12.33 -0.56
C HIS A 95 -7.97 12.20 -2.02
N ASP A 96 -8.76 13.16 -2.48
CA ASP A 96 -9.27 13.18 -3.85
C ASP A 96 -8.12 13.27 -4.87
N ALA A 97 -7.13 14.15 -4.61
CA ALA A 97 -5.97 14.29 -5.48
C ALA A 97 -5.14 13.00 -5.57
N LEU A 98 -4.95 12.31 -4.46
CA LEU A 98 -4.26 11.02 -4.42
C LEU A 98 -5.04 9.93 -5.15
N LEU A 99 -6.36 9.87 -4.99
CA LEU A 99 -7.21 8.91 -5.68
C LEU A 99 -7.18 9.12 -7.20
N VAL A 100 -7.33 10.37 -7.65
CA VAL A 100 -7.21 10.73 -9.08
C VAL A 100 -5.82 10.39 -9.62
N ALA A 101 -4.77 10.68 -8.87
CA ALA A 101 -3.40 10.34 -9.25
C ALA A 101 -3.18 8.82 -9.36
N ALA A 102 -3.75 8.04 -8.45
CA ALA A 102 -3.69 6.59 -8.47
C ALA A 102 -4.42 6.01 -9.69
N TRP A 103 -5.62 6.54 -10.00
CA TRP A 103 -6.36 6.17 -11.20
C TRP A 103 -5.57 6.46 -12.48
N ILE A 104 -5.00 7.66 -12.63
CA ILE A 104 -4.19 8.03 -13.80
C ILE A 104 -2.99 7.08 -13.96
N ARG A 105 -2.35 6.66 -12.86
CA ARG A 105 -1.24 5.70 -12.91
C ARG A 105 -1.72 4.31 -13.32
N ALA A 106 -2.89 3.88 -12.87
CA ALA A 106 -3.50 2.63 -13.34
C ALA A 106 -3.76 2.68 -14.86
N GLN A 107 -4.29 3.78 -15.38
CA GLN A 107 -4.49 3.96 -16.82
C GLN A 107 -3.18 3.93 -17.62
N ARG A 108 -2.08 4.45 -17.06
CA ARG A 108 -0.74 4.36 -17.69
C ARG A 108 -0.25 2.91 -17.75
N ILE A 109 -0.46 2.12 -16.70
CA ILE A 109 -0.15 0.67 -16.70
C ILE A 109 -0.92 -0.02 -17.83
N LEU A 110 -2.20 0.28 -17.99
CA LEU A 110 -3.01 -0.30 -19.05
C LEU A 110 -2.51 0.10 -20.45
N ALA A 111 -2.18 1.37 -20.66
CA ALA A 111 -1.63 1.85 -21.93
C ALA A 111 -0.29 1.18 -22.27
N GLN A 112 0.58 0.94 -21.28
CA GLN A 112 1.86 0.23 -21.46
C GLN A 112 1.70 -1.27 -21.78
N ASN A 113 0.52 -1.84 -21.57
CA ASN A 113 0.18 -3.23 -21.83
C ASN A 113 -0.83 -3.38 -22.99
N ASP A 114 -0.97 -2.39 -23.85
CA ASP A 114 -1.90 -2.36 -25.00
C ASP A 114 -3.38 -2.60 -24.59
N MET A 115 -3.73 -2.20 -23.37
CA MET A 115 -5.08 -2.30 -22.81
C MET A 115 -5.73 -0.94 -22.53
N GLY A 116 -5.24 0.11 -23.17
CA GLY A 116 -5.76 1.47 -23.02
C GLY A 116 -7.19 1.65 -23.51
N ASP A 117 -7.72 0.71 -24.29
CA ASP A 117 -9.10 0.67 -24.77
C ASP A 117 -10.09 -0.05 -23.83
N ALA A 118 -9.63 -0.52 -22.65
CA ALA A 118 -10.50 -1.14 -21.66
C ALA A 118 -11.68 -0.21 -21.28
N ASN A 119 -12.87 -0.77 -21.16
CA ASN A 119 -14.06 0.02 -20.90
C ASN A 119 -14.92 -0.45 -19.72
N THR A 120 -14.49 -1.49 -19.02
CA THR A 120 -15.19 -2.00 -17.84
C THR A 120 -14.20 -2.13 -16.70
N PHE A 121 -14.48 -1.44 -15.59
CA PHE A 121 -13.58 -1.32 -14.46
C PHE A 121 -14.27 -1.68 -13.14
N SER A 122 -13.59 -2.47 -12.33
CA SER A 122 -13.84 -2.63 -10.90
C SER A 122 -12.74 -1.89 -10.14
N LEU A 123 -13.09 -0.84 -9.40
CA LEU A 123 -12.20 -0.10 -8.52
C LEU A 123 -12.48 -0.51 -7.07
N VAL A 124 -11.45 -1.01 -6.39
CA VAL A 124 -11.55 -1.41 -4.98
C VAL A 124 -10.62 -0.54 -4.14
N LEU A 125 -11.21 0.11 -3.13
CA LEU A 125 -10.53 0.96 -2.16
C LEU A 125 -10.67 0.38 -0.76
N GLY A 126 -9.85 0.85 0.16
CA GLY A 126 -9.87 0.38 1.54
C GLY A 126 -10.20 1.43 2.58
N LEU A 127 -10.71 0.94 3.70
CA LEU A 127 -10.89 1.69 4.92
C LEU A 127 -10.34 0.90 6.11
N PRO A 128 -9.78 1.58 7.13
CA PRO A 128 -9.52 0.95 8.42
C PRO A 128 -10.80 0.31 8.98
N ALA A 129 -10.67 -0.85 9.62
CA ALA A 129 -11.81 -1.57 10.19
C ALA A 129 -12.66 -0.68 11.13
N SER A 130 -12.00 0.18 11.92
CA SER A 130 -12.66 1.11 12.85
C SER A 130 -13.60 2.13 12.21
N TYR A 131 -13.46 2.42 10.91
CA TYR A 131 -14.27 3.39 10.18
C TYR A 131 -15.10 2.75 9.07
N TYR A 132 -14.99 1.44 8.87
CA TYR A 132 -15.54 0.75 7.70
C TYR A 132 -17.05 0.96 7.56
N ASP A 133 -17.81 0.65 8.59
CA ASP A 133 -19.29 0.72 8.54
C ASP A 133 -19.81 2.15 8.33
N GLU A 134 -19.14 3.12 8.94
CA GLU A 134 -19.54 4.52 8.84
C GLU A 134 -19.16 5.15 7.49
N GLN A 135 -17.97 4.83 6.99
CA GLN A 135 -17.38 5.56 5.86
C GLN A 135 -17.46 4.84 4.52
N ARG A 136 -17.82 3.55 4.47
CA ARG A 136 -17.84 2.78 3.23
C ARG A 136 -18.72 3.40 2.14
N GLU A 137 -19.95 3.78 2.46
CA GLU A 137 -20.85 4.37 1.49
C GLU A 137 -20.49 5.82 1.10
N PRO A 138 -20.10 6.71 2.05
CA PRO A 138 -19.51 8.01 1.71
C PRO A 138 -18.31 7.91 0.77
N LEU A 139 -17.33 7.06 1.07
CA LEU A 139 -16.14 6.86 0.23
C LEU A 139 -16.51 6.31 -1.16
N ARG A 140 -17.39 5.30 -1.22
CA ARG A 140 -17.85 4.71 -2.47
C ARG A 140 -18.48 5.77 -3.39
N LYS A 141 -19.41 6.56 -2.86
CA LYS A 141 -20.08 7.63 -3.61
C LYS A 141 -19.11 8.69 -4.08
N ARG A 142 -18.18 9.11 -3.21
CA ARG A 142 -17.17 10.12 -3.52
C ARG A 142 -16.22 9.64 -4.62
N ALA A 143 -15.68 8.44 -4.50
CA ALA A 143 -14.79 7.84 -5.50
C ALA A 143 -15.49 7.70 -6.86
N LEU A 144 -16.74 7.19 -6.87
CA LEU A 144 -17.52 7.09 -8.08
C LEU A 144 -17.71 8.45 -8.74
N ALA A 145 -18.11 9.47 -7.98
CA ALA A 145 -18.36 10.82 -8.50
C ALA A 145 -17.08 11.48 -9.04
N LEU A 146 -15.91 11.24 -8.40
CA LEU A 146 -14.62 11.78 -8.85
C LEU A 146 -14.15 11.11 -10.14
N ILE A 147 -14.13 9.79 -10.17
CA ILE A 147 -13.55 9.05 -11.29
C ILE A 147 -14.45 9.11 -12.52
N THR A 148 -15.76 9.14 -12.35
CA THR A 148 -16.72 9.31 -13.48
C THR A 148 -16.51 10.60 -14.26
N LYS A 149 -15.97 11.66 -13.63
CA LYS A 149 -15.66 12.93 -14.31
C LYS A 149 -14.47 12.84 -15.27
N ILE A 150 -13.62 11.83 -15.12
CA ILE A 150 -12.33 11.71 -15.85
C ILE A 150 -12.22 10.46 -16.72
N ILE A 151 -13.22 9.57 -16.68
CA ILE A 151 -13.31 8.42 -17.59
C ILE A 151 -14.04 8.81 -18.88
N GLN A 152 -13.86 8.00 -19.92
CA GLN A 152 -14.55 8.19 -21.20
C GLN A 152 -16.03 7.81 -21.09
N PRO A 153 -16.92 8.41 -21.91
CA PRO A 153 -18.37 8.16 -21.82
C PRO A 153 -18.80 6.70 -22.02
N ASP A 154 -18.02 5.90 -22.75
CA ASP A 154 -18.29 4.48 -23.00
C ASP A 154 -17.71 3.56 -21.92
N GLN A 155 -16.97 4.11 -20.95
CA GLN A 155 -16.38 3.36 -19.85
C GLN A 155 -17.39 3.17 -18.70
N LYS A 156 -17.40 1.94 -18.15
CA LYS A 156 -18.25 1.55 -17.02
C LYS A 156 -17.37 1.35 -15.79
N LEU A 157 -17.75 1.96 -14.68
CA LEU A 157 -17.05 1.89 -13.40
C LEU A 157 -17.96 1.35 -12.31
N ARG A 158 -17.49 0.33 -11.60
CA ARG A 158 -18.02 -0.10 -10.31
C ARG A 158 -17.01 0.21 -9.24
N VAL A 159 -17.45 0.67 -8.07
CA VAL A 159 -16.59 0.99 -6.93
C VAL A 159 -17.00 0.14 -5.74
N PHE A 160 -16.03 -0.52 -5.14
CA PHE A 160 -16.19 -1.35 -3.94
C PHE A 160 -15.26 -0.84 -2.86
N ILE A 161 -15.70 -0.99 -1.62
CA ILE A 161 -14.92 -0.65 -0.44
C ILE A 161 -14.72 -1.91 0.38
N GLU A 162 -13.48 -2.21 0.73
CA GLU A 162 -13.08 -3.35 1.55
C GLU A 162 -12.37 -2.89 2.83
N SER A 163 -12.37 -3.75 3.86
CA SER A 163 -11.56 -3.50 5.05
C SER A 163 -10.06 -3.69 4.75
N GLN A 164 -9.22 -2.77 5.22
CA GLN A 164 -7.77 -2.90 5.09
C GLN A 164 -7.23 -4.13 5.82
N SER A 165 -7.82 -4.47 6.96
CA SER A 165 -7.44 -5.64 7.76
C SER A 165 -7.64 -6.96 7.00
N ARG A 166 -8.66 -7.04 6.16
CA ARG A 166 -9.00 -8.22 5.37
C ARG A 166 -8.19 -8.33 4.07
N ALA A 167 -7.71 -7.22 3.56
CA ALA A 167 -7.11 -7.17 2.23
C ALA A 167 -5.94 -8.14 2.01
N PRO A 168 -4.98 -8.32 2.94
CA PRO A 168 -3.92 -9.30 2.78
C PRO A 168 -4.43 -10.74 2.66
N LEU A 169 -5.54 -11.10 3.35
CA LEU A 169 -6.16 -12.42 3.23
C LEU A 169 -6.67 -12.71 1.83
N LEU A 170 -7.15 -11.69 1.12
CA LEU A 170 -7.60 -11.84 -0.27
C LEU A 170 -6.47 -12.28 -1.21
N CYS A 171 -5.21 -12.01 -0.85
CA CYS A 171 -4.04 -12.53 -1.57
C CYS A 171 -3.81 -14.02 -1.36
N VAL A 172 -4.41 -14.62 -0.34
CA VAL A 172 -4.39 -16.06 -0.09
C VAL A 172 -5.67 -16.72 -0.59
N ALA A 173 -6.82 -16.09 -0.35
CA ALA A 173 -8.12 -16.60 -0.78
C ALA A 173 -8.25 -16.68 -2.31
N PHE A 174 -7.60 -15.77 -3.03
CA PHE A 174 -7.67 -15.71 -4.49
C PHE A 174 -6.27 -15.73 -5.10
N ASP A 175 -6.13 -16.44 -6.21
CA ASP A 175 -4.92 -16.42 -7.02
C ASP A 175 -4.75 -15.08 -7.79
N ALA A 176 -3.68 -14.95 -8.57
CA ALA A 176 -3.40 -13.75 -9.35
C ALA A 176 -4.48 -13.43 -10.40
N TYR A 177 -5.34 -14.36 -10.71
CA TYR A 177 -6.39 -14.29 -11.72
C TYR A 177 -7.81 -14.22 -11.13
N GLY A 178 -7.91 -14.10 -9.79
CA GLY A 178 -9.19 -14.02 -9.08
C GLY A 178 -9.89 -15.36 -8.89
N SER A 179 -9.23 -16.50 -9.16
CA SER A 179 -9.80 -17.82 -8.86
C SER A 179 -9.62 -18.15 -7.38
N GLU A 180 -10.63 -18.75 -6.76
CA GLU A 180 -10.54 -19.21 -5.37
C GLU A 180 -9.46 -20.27 -5.22
N THR A 181 -8.66 -20.15 -4.17
CA THR A 181 -7.58 -21.10 -3.84
C THR A 181 -8.05 -22.21 -2.90
N GLY A 182 -9.24 -22.06 -2.32
CA GLY A 182 -9.73 -22.91 -1.22
C GLY A 182 -9.10 -22.61 0.14
N ARG A 183 -8.27 -21.54 0.25
CA ARG A 183 -7.64 -21.09 1.49
C ARG A 183 -8.30 -19.80 1.99
N ALA A 184 -8.12 -19.51 3.29
CA ALA A 184 -8.65 -18.34 3.99
C ALA A 184 -10.19 -18.19 3.85
N GLY A 185 -10.89 -19.30 3.68
CA GLY A 185 -12.35 -19.36 3.62
C GLY A 185 -12.99 -19.65 4.98
N ASP A 186 -14.27 -20.01 4.93
CA ASP A 186 -15.14 -20.20 6.13
C ASP A 186 -14.74 -21.38 7.03
N SER A 187 -13.77 -22.19 6.68
CA SER A 187 -13.28 -23.31 7.48
C SER A 187 -11.94 -23.05 8.14
N GLU A 188 -11.26 -21.96 7.82
CA GLU A 188 -9.91 -21.68 8.26
C GLU A 188 -9.84 -20.46 9.19
N SER A 189 -8.85 -20.49 10.11
CA SER A 189 -8.53 -19.37 11.03
C SER A 189 -7.18 -18.76 10.65
N TRP A 190 -7.14 -17.42 10.50
CA TRP A 190 -5.98 -16.71 10.00
C TRP A 190 -5.61 -15.51 10.86
N GLY A 191 -4.32 -15.35 11.10
CA GLY A 191 -3.73 -14.11 11.60
C GLY A 191 -3.25 -13.23 10.44
N VAL A 192 -3.34 -11.92 10.60
CA VAL A 192 -2.73 -10.93 9.71
C VAL A 192 -1.83 -10.02 10.52
N VAL A 193 -0.61 -9.81 10.04
CA VAL A 193 0.36 -8.83 10.53
C VAL A 193 0.72 -7.92 9.37
N GLU A 194 0.17 -6.72 9.33
CA GLU A 194 0.49 -5.73 8.31
C GLU A 194 1.46 -4.71 8.88
N ILE A 195 2.73 -4.77 8.43
CA ILE A 195 3.82 -3.94 8.93
C ILE A 195 3.97 -2.73 8.02
N GLY A 196 3.29 -1.64 8.38
CA GLY A 196 3.40 -0.34 7.74
C GLY A 196 4.62 0.45 8.19
N HIS A 197 4.71 1.72 7.74
CA HIS A 197 5.77 2.62 8.18
C HIS A 197 5.56 3.09 9.62
N TYR A 198 4.36 3.56 9.96
CA TYR A 198 4.04 4.11 11.28
C TYR A 198 3.45 3.09 12.23
N THR A 199 2.61 2.20 11.73
CA THR A 199 1.92 1.17 12.52
C THR A 199 2.20 -0.22 12.01
N THR A 200 2.07 -1.20 12.90
CA THR A 200 1.91 -2.61 12.59
C THR A 200 0.55 -3.02 13.06
N ASP A 201 -0.30 -3.42 12.14
CA ASP A 201 -1.68 -3.76 12.44
C ASP A 201 -1.85 -5.28 12.49
N PHE A 202 -2.55 -5.74 13.53
CA PHE A 202 -2.81 -7.16 13.81
C PHE A 202 -4.30 -7.39 13.74
N THR A 203 -4.71 -8.40 12.97
CA THR A 203 -6.11 -8.86 12.96
C THR A 203 -6.17 -10.37 12.97
N PHE A 204 -7.26 -10.89 13.50
CA PHE A 204 -7.53 -12.32 13.54
C PHE A 204 -8.88 -12.60 12.90
N HIS A 205 -8.89 -13.55 11.98
CA HIS A 205 -10.09 -14.00 11.30
C HIS A 205 -10.32 -15.46 11.64
N ASP A 206 -11.51 -15.76 12.14
CA ASP A 206 -11.94 -17.12 12.43
C ASP A 206 -13.11 -17.49 11.51
N ARG A 207 -12.94 -18.55 10.73
CA ARG A 207 -13.95 -19.02 9.77
C ARG A 207 -14.47 -17.89 8.87
N GLY A 208 -13.55 -17.17 8.25
CA GLY A 208 -13.87 -16.08 7.33
C GLY A 208 -14.38 -14.78 7.97
N GLN A 209 -14.53 -14.73 9.29
CA GLN A 209 -15.03 -13.54 10.01
C GLN A 209 -13.92 -12.90 10.83
N GLU A 210 -13.81 -11.57 10.76
CA GLU A 210 -12.93 -10.82 11.64
C GLU A 210 -13.46 -10.88 13.07
N VAL A 211 -12.58 -11.21 14.00
CA VAL A 211 -12.94 -11.34 15.41
C VAL A 211 -12.80 -9.97 16.10
N ASP A 212 -13.93 -9.40 16.50
CA ASP A 212 -13.97 -8.14 17.24
C ASP A 212 -13.10 -8.19 18.50
N GLY A 213 -12.37 -7.11 18.75
CA GLY A 213 -11.45 -7.00 19.89
C GLY A 213 -10.11 -7.73 19.69
N ALA A 214 -9.91 -8.44 18.57
CA ALA A 214 -8.62 -8.99 18.19
C ALA A 214 -7.81 -8.04 17.30
N ALA A 215 -8.44 -6.99 16.76
CA ALA A 215 -7.74 -5.94 16.04
C ALA A 215 -6.97 -5.04 17.01
N SER A 216 -5.70 -4.81 16.71
CA SER A 216 -4.82 -3.97 17.53
C SER A 216 -3.66 -3.46 16.69
N SER A 217 -3.02 -2.39 17.16
CA SER A 217 -1.86 -1.81 16.49
C SER A 217 -0.65 -1.71 17.42
N ALA A 218 0.53 -1.78 16.84
CA ALA A 218 1.82 -1.53 17.46
C ALA A 218 2.64 -0.57 16.59
N SER A 219 3.85 -0.23 17.03
CA SER A 219 4.75 0.63 16.25
C SER A 219 5.21 -0.07 14.96
N GLY A 220 5.34 0.70 13.90
CA GLY A 220 5.75 0.21 12.59
C GLY A 220 7.23 0.36 12.30
N ALA A 221 7.58 0.24 11.02
CA ALA A 221 8.96 0.25 10.54
C ALA A 221 9.72 1.56 10.82
N HIS A 222 9.03 2.68 11.15
CA HIS A 222 9.69 3.95 11.52
C HIS A 222 10.71 3.76 12.65
N LEU A 223 10.51 2.80 13.56
CA LEU A 223 11.49 2.50 14.62
C LEU A 223 12.86 2.16 14.05
N VAL A 224 12.93 1.39 12.97
CA VAL A 224 14.19 1.08 12.25
C VAL A 224 14.80 2.34 11.66
N TYR A 225 13.97 3.16 11.01
CA TYR A 225 14.40 4.41 10.39
C TYR A 225 14.97 5.39 11.43
N ASP A 226 14.27 5.56 12.55
CA ASP A 226 14.71 6.46 13.64
C ASP A 226 16.02 5.99 14.26
N ARG A 227 16.16 4.68 14.46
CA ARG A 227 17.40 4.09 15.00
C ARG A 227 18.59 4.27 14.06
N ILE A 228 18.41 4.00 12.77
CA ILE A 228 19.44 4.20 11.75
C ILE A 228 19.74 5.69 11.60
N ALA A 229 18.75 6.57 11.59
CA ALA A 229 18.94 8.02 11.50
C ALA A 229 19.81 8.53 12.65
N ALA A 230 19.57 8.09 13.89
CA ALA A 230 20.39 8.43 15.04
C ALA A 230 21.84 7.98 14.88
N SER A 231 22.06 6.74 14.41
CA SER A 231 23.39 6.19 14.17
C SER A 231 24.15 6.94 13.06
N PHE A 232 23.45 7.24 11.96
CA PHE A 232 24.02 8.00 10.83
C PHE A 232 24.38 9.43 11.23
N LYS A 233 23.50 10.10 11.97
CA LYS A 233 23.77 11.45 12.48
C LYS A 233 24.99 11.47 13.41
N ALA A 234 25.13 10.48 14.28
CA ALA A 234 26.29 10.35 15.16
C ALA A 234 27.61 10.13 14.39
N ALA A 235 27.54 9.43 13.24
CA ALA A 235 28.70 9.20 12.35
C ALA A 235 28.91 10.31 11.31
N GLY A 236 28.09 11.37 11.29
CA GLY A 236 28.23 12.48 10.35
C GLY A 236 27.70 12.16 8.93
N TYR A 237 26.87 11.15 8.77
CA TYR A 237 26.24 10.80 7.50
C TYR A 237 24.88 11.47 7.32
N LEU A 238 24.43 11.58 6.06
CA LEU A 238 23.05 11.98 5.76
C LEU A 238 22.06 10.96 6.33
N SER A 239 21.00 11.47 6.96
CA SER A 239 20.00 10.65 7.66
C SER A 239 18.58 10.91 7.14
N ASP A 240 18.45 11.32 5.87
CA ASP A 240 17.16 11.44 5.21
C ASP A 240 16.56 10.06 4.87
N THR A 241 15.25 10.04 4.64
CA THR A 241 14.51 8.80 4.40
C THR A 241 15.02 8.00 3.20
N ASP A 242 15.46 8.67 2.14
CA ASP A 242 15.94 7.99 0.93
C ASP A 242 17.27 7.31 1.16
N THR A 243 18.20 8.01 1.85
CA THR A 243 19.50 7.45 2.26
C THR A 243 19.31 6.23 3.16
N ILE A 244 18.42 6.31 4.16
CA ILE A 244 18.13 5.19 5.07
C ILE A 244 17.46 4.03 4.32
N THR A 245 16.50 4.32 3.46
CA THR A 245 15.82 3.29 2.63
C THR A 245 16.82 2.54 1.77
N ASN A 246 17.78 3.26 1.16
CA ASN A 246 18.82 2.64 0.38
C ASN A 246 19.74 1.78 1.27
N ALA A 247 20.16 2.29 2.44
CA ALA A 247 20.99 1.57 3.40
C ALA A 247 20.31 0.27 3.89
N ILE A 248 19.01 0.31 4.18
CA ILE A 248 18.23 -0.89 4.53
C ILE A 248 18.28 -1.94 3.42
N LYS A 249 18.24 -1.54 2.15
CA LYS A 249 18.26 -2.45 1.01
C LYS A 249 19.62 -3.00 0.67
N THR A 250 20.64 -2.13 0.70
CA THR A 250 21.97 -2.42 0.12
C THR A 250 23.06 -2.58 1.15
N ARG A 251 22.82 -2.19 2.41
CA ARG A 251 23.81 -2.04 3.49
C ARG A 251 24.89 -1.01 3.16
N LYS A 252 24.65 -0.15 2.19
CA LYS A 252 25.59 0.86 1.71
C LYS A 252 24.95 2.23 1.62
N ILE A 253 25.78 3.26 1.79
CA ILE A 253 25.42 4.65 1.48
C ILE A 253 26.46 5.25 0.54
N LYS A 254 26.09 6.33 -0.12
CA LYS A 254 27.02 7.16 -0.89
C LYS A 254 27.33 8.42 -0.11
N SER A 255 28.61 8.63 0.20
CA SER A 255 29.11 9.84 0.88
C SER A 255 30.30 10.41 0.10
N PHE A 256 30.23 11.69 -0.29
CA PHE A 256 31.24 12.37 -1.11
C PHE A 256 31.70 11.57 -2.35
N GLY A 257 30.75 10.87 -2.99
CA GLY A 257 31.01 10.08 -4.21
C GLY A 257 31.52 8.67 -3.96
N GLN A 258 31.83 8.29 -2.72
CA GLN A 258 32.28 6.94 -2.35
C GLN A 258 31.16 6.10 -1.77
N GLU A 259 31.16 4.80 -2.06
CA GLU A 259 30.30 3.82 -1.37
C GLU A 259 30.92 3.46 -0.02
N ILE A 260 30.11 3.51 1.04
CA ILE A 260 30.50 3.15 2.41
C ILE A 260 29.56 2.03 2.86
N ASP A 261 30.15 0.94 3.39
CA ASP A 261 29.40 -0.12 4.05
C ASP A 261 28.94 0.35 5.44
N VAL A 262 27.64 0.26 5.67
CA VAL A 262 26.96 0.65 6.91
C VAL A 262 26.16 -0.51 7.52
N GLY A 263 26.43 -1.74 7.09
CA GLY A 263 25.72 -2.93 7.59
C GLY A 263 25.75 -3.04 9.11
N HIS A 264 26.90 -2.72 9.74
CA HIS A 264 27.06 -2.72 11.20
C HIS A 264 26.15 -1.70 11.94
N MET A 265 25.62 -0.68 11.25
CA MET A 265 24.65 0.28 11.80
C MET A 265 23.20 -0.13 11.52
N VAL A 266 22.97 -0.82 10.41
CA VAL A 266 21.63 -1.19 9.92
C VAL A 266 21.14 -2.49 10.55
N GLU A 267 21.99 -3.52 10.61
CA GLU A 267 21.59 -4.85 11.08
C GLU A 267 21.07 -4.86 12.53
N PRO A 268 21.71 -4.17 13.51
CA PRO A 268 21.18 -4.16 14.87
C PRO A 268 19.78 -3.53 14.96
N ALA A 269 19.48 -2.50 14.15
CA ALA A 269 18.18 -1.86 14.14
C ALA A 269 17.10 -2.79 13.58
N ILE A 270 17.42 -3.57 12.54
CA ILE A 270 16.50 -4.57 11.97
C ILE A 270 16.27 -5.72 12.95
N GLN A 271 17.32 -6.22 13.61
CA GLN A 271 17.20 -7.31 14.58
C GLN A 271 16.35 -6.90 15.79
N GLU A 272 16.57 -5.69 16.34
CA GLU A 272 15.79 -5.15 17.44
C GLU A 272 14.30 -5.06 17.05
N PHE A 273 14.00 -4.54 15.86
CA PHE A 273 12.65 -4.46 15.35
C PHE A 273 12.04 -5.84 15.07
N SER A 274 12.82 -6.79 14.54
CA SER A 274 12.36 -8.16 14.33
C SER A 274 11.95 -8.82 15.65
N SER A 275 12.77 -8.68 16.70
CA SER A 275 12.45 -9.20 18.03
C SER A 275 11.19 -8.55 18.59
N TYR A 276 11.07 -7.22 18.46
CA TYR A 276 9.87 -6.48 18.87
C TYR A 276 8.60 -7.00 18.19
N ILE A 277 8.61 -7.15 16.87
CA ILE A 277 7.43 -7.66 16.14
C ILE A 277 7.10 -9.10 16.53
N GLN A 278 8.09 -9.96 16.76
CA GLN A 278 7.86 -11.33 17.22
C GLN A 278 7.20 -11.38 18.62
N GLU A 279 7.63 -10.51 19.55
CA GLU A 279 7.00 -10.35 20.85
C GLU A 279 5.55 -9.87 20.75
N GLU A 280 5.29 -8.91 19.84
CA GLU A 280 3.95 -8.41 19.56
C GLU A 280 3.05 -9.51 18.97
N VAL A 281 3.54 -10.32 18.03
CA VAL A 281 2.83 -11.48 17.46
C VAL A 281 2.49 -12.48 18.56
N ALA A 282 3.48 -12.84 19.39
CA ALA A 282 3.28 -13.78 20.49
C ALA A 282 2.26 -13.26 21.52
N THR A 283 2.31 -11.99 21.86
CA THR A 283 1.40 -11.36 22.84
C THR A 283 -0.04 -11.30 22.31
N ARG A 284 -0.22 -10.89 21.04
CA ARG A 284 -1.56 -10.64 20.48
C ARG A 284 -2.27 -11.92 20.07
N PHE A 285 -1.56 -12.85 19.48
CA PHE A 285 -2.16 -14.11 19.06
C PHE A 285 -2.09 -15.19 20.15
N GLY A 286 -1.05 -15.18 20.99
CA GLY A 286 -0.91 -16.10 22.12
C GLY A 286 -1.15 -17.57 21.70
N GLU A 287 -1.98 -18.29 22.45
CA GLU A 287 -2.34 -19.68 22.16
C GLU A 287 -3.11 -19.85 20.83
N LYS A 288 -3.78 -18.79 20.32
CA LYS A 288 -4.48 -18.85 19.04
C LYS A 288 -3.51 -19.13 17.89
N ALA A 289 -2.25 -18.67 18.00
CA ALA A 289 -1.23 -18.89 16.96
C ALA A 289 -1.03 -20.38 16.64
N GLN A 290 -1.19 -21.28 17.60
CA GLN A 290 -1.06 -22.74 17.41
C GLN A 290 -2.26 -23.35 16.68
N ARG A 291 -3.39 -22.67 16.64
CA ARG A 291 -4.64 -23.13 16.02
C ARG A 291 -4.92 -22.47 14.68
N MET A 292 -4.12 -21.48 14.29
CA MET A 292 -4.27 -20.83 13.00
C MET A 292 -3.84 -21.74 11.86
N ASP A 293 -4.62 -21.76 10.81
CA ASP A 293 -4.27 -22.40 9.53
C ASP A 293 -3.19 -21.61 8.77
N GLY A 294 -3.06 -20.31 9.07
CA GLY A 294 -2.02 -19.47 8.54
C GLY A 294 -1.86 -18.12 9.23
N LEU A 295 -0.69 -17.52 9.01
CA LEU A 295 -0.34 -16.17 9.44
C LEU A 295 0.18 -15.39 8.24
N ILE A 296 -0.48 -14.31 7.84
CA ILE A 296 0.00 -13.47 6.75
C ILE A 296 0.84 -12.33 7.32
N VAL A 297 2.06 -12.18 6.77
CA VAL A 297 2.96 -11.08 7.09
C VAL A 297 3.06 -10.16 5.88
N ALA A 298 2.36 -9.03 5.95
CA ALA A 298 2.21 -8.07 4.86
C ALA A 298 2.84 -6.71 5.20
N GLY A 299 2.75 -5.77 4.27
CA GLY A 299 3.29 -4.42 4.43
C GLY A 299 4.77 -4.29 4.08
N GLY A 300 5.26 -3.03 4.02
CA GLY A 300 6.64 -2.75 3.63
C GLY A 300 7.69 -3.25 4.62
N GLY A 301 7.35 -3.34 5.92
CA GLY A 301 8.22 -3.85 6.96
C GLY A 301 8.44 -5.37 6.90
N ALA A 302 7.54 -6.10 6.25
CA ALA A 302 7.69 -7.56 6.07
C ALA A 302 8.97 -7.96 5.31
N TYR A 303 9.54 -7.07 4.50
CA TYR A 303 10.86 -7.33 3.88
C TYR A 303 12.01 -7.44 4.88
N MET A 304 11.87 -6.83 6.06
CA MET A 304 12.90 -6.84 7.09
C MET A 304 12.77 -8.03 8.05
N VAL A 305 11.51 -8.40 8.39
CA VAL A 305 11.26 -9.32 9.51
C VAL A 305 10.51 -10.60 9.09
N GLY A 306 10.02 -10.67 7.87
CA GLY A 306 9.15 -11.78 7.43
C GLY A 306 9.83 -13.15 7.46
N SER A 307 11.14 -13.22 7.21
CA SER A 307 11.93 -14.47 7.32
C SER A 307 11.99 -14.97 8.76
N ASP A 308 12.18 -14.08 9.71
CA ASP A 308 12.32 -14.43 11.13
C ASP A 308 10.97 -14.87 11.72
N ILE A 309 9.89 -14.17 11.32
CA ILE A 309 8.52 -14.59 11.70
C ILE A 309 8.24 -15.97 11.13
N LYS A 310 8.59 -16.23 9.86
CA LYS A 310 8.38 -17.54 9.24
C LYS A 310 9.18 -18.67 9.90
N ALA A 311 10.34 -18.35 10.45
CA ALA A 311 11.15 -19.34 11.19
C ALA A 311 10.46 -19.79 12.50
N ASN A 312 9.74 -18.89 13.18
CA ASN A 312 9.02 -19.18 14.40
C ASN A 312 7.56 -19.63 14.19
N TYR A 313 6.96 -19.25 13.08
CA TYR A 313 5.61 -19.60 12.68
C TYR A 313 5.66 -20.29 11.30
N PRO A 314 5.83 -21.62 11.23
CA PRO A 314 6.02 -22.36 9.97
C PRO A 314 4.85 -22.20 8.98
N ASN A 315 3.64 -21.92 9.50
CA ASN A 315 2.43 -21.63 8.72
C ASN A 315 2.35 -20.17 8.25
N ALA A 316 3.37 -19.33 8.51
CA ALA A 316 3.40 -17.97 8.05
C ALA A 316 3.65 -17.87 6.53
N ILE A 317 2.88 -17.00 5.89
CA ILE A 317 2.98 -16.67 4.48
C ILE A 317 3.42 -15.21 4.36
N VAL A 318 4.55 -14.99 3.71
CA VAL A 318 4.98 -13.66 3.25
C VAL A 318 4.67 -13.59 1.75
N PRO A 319 3.72 -12.78 1.29
CA PRO A 319 3.46 -12.61 -0.13
C PRO A 319 4.73 -12.22 -0.91
N THR A 320 4.83 -12.59 -2.16
CA THR A 320 6.01 -12.25 -3.02
C THR A 320 6.31 -10.75 -3.01
N ASN A 321 5.26 -9.94 -2.96
CA ASN A 321 5.37 -8.48 -2.87
C ASN A 321 4.56 -7.97 -1.67
N PRO A 322 5.06 -8.17 -0.43
CA PRO A 322 4.28 -7.93 0.78
C PRO A 322 3.87 -6.46 0.94
N ARG A 323 4.64 -5.52 0.37
CA ARG A 323 4.31 -4.09 0.36
C ARG A 323 3.01 -3.80 -0.39
N PHE A 324 2.68 -4.59 -1.39
CA PHE A 324 1.48 -4.41 -2.22
C PHE A 324 0.33 -5.35 -1.81
N ALA A 325 0.48 -6.14 -0.77
CA ALA A 325 -0.51 -7.17 -0.40
C ALA A 325 -1.93 -6.62 -0.25
N VAL A 326 -2.09 -5.42 0.31
CA VAL A 326 -3.39 -4.75 0.43
C VAL A 326 -3.95 -4.39 -0.96
N ALA A 327 -3.22 -3.67 -1.79
CA ALA A 327 -3.67 -3.28 -3.12
C ALA A 327 -3.86 -4.51 -4.04
N GLU A 328 -3.01 -5.53 -3.92
CA GLU A 328 -3.18 -6.78 -4.66
C GLU A 328 -4.41 -7.57 -4.21
N GLY A 329 -4.66 -7.64 -2.91
CA GLY A 329 -5.86 -8.26 -2.38
C GLY A 329 -7.13 -7.59 -2.94
N TYR A 330 -7.15 -6.27 -2.94
CA TYR A 330 -8.24 -5.51 -3.55
C TYR A 330 -8.42 -5.80 -5.03
N SER A 331 -7.33 -5.82 -5.81
CA SER A 331 -7.45 -6.09 -7.25
C SER A 331 -7.84 -7.54 -7.54
N ARG A 332 -7.48 -8.53 -6.71
CA ARG A 332 -7.95 -9.92 -6.83
C ARG A 332 -9.43 -10.02 -6.51
N PHE A 333 -9.88 -9.40 -5.43
CA PHE A 333 -11.31 -9.32 -5.09
C PHE A 333 -12.11 -8.63 -6.20
N GLY A 334 -11.62 -7.54 -6.74
CA GLY A 334 -12.31 -6.80 -7.80
C GLY A 334 -12.53 -7.60 -9.08
N LEU A 335 -11.73 -8.64 -9.37
CA LEU A 335 -11.97 -9.56 -10.48
C LEU A 335 -13.25 -10.37 -10.32
N LEU A 336 -13.69 -10.68 -9.10
CA LEU A 336 -14.94 -11.41 -8.83
C LEU A 336 -16.19 -10.56 -9.14
N THR A 337 -16.03 -9.25 -9.19
CA THR A 337 -17.14 -8.30 -9.34
C THR A 337 -17.35 -7.85 -10.80
N LEU A 338 -16.50 -8.33 -11.71
CA LEU A 338 -16.55 -8.08 -13.15
C LEU A 338 -17.39 -9.12 -13.86
#